data_3abda22c612f3b39a6905da55cab8edc
#
_entry.id   3abda22c612f3b39a6905da55cab8edc
#
_cell.length_a   1.000
_cell.length_b   1.000
_cell.length_c   1.000
_cell.angle_alpha   90.00
_cell.angle_beta   90.00
_cell.angle_gamma   90.00
#
_symmetry.space_group_name_H-M   'P 1'
#
loop_
_entity.id
_entity.type
_entity.pdbx_description
1 polymer ?
#
loop_
_entity_poly.entity_id
_entity_poly.type
_entity_poly.pdbx_seq_one_letter_code
_entity_poly.pdbx_strand_id
1 'polypeptide(L)'
;RDEMEAVIRSRGFGESILTIPRKLSEGSWPLLTPGLKTPLKHLPRRPLTTLEKRWMKALLADPRIALFDPPAEGLEDIEPLYPADALVYYDRYTDGDPFTDPQYIVNFRTILTALREKRRLHVEFQGRRGEMHHWDCVPQRLEYSGKDDKFRLITGNNRTALSINVARITACEALEV
;
A
#
# COMPACT_ATOMS: atom_id res chain seq x y z
N ARG A 1 -33.70 23.96 13.57
CA ARG A 1 -32.85 23.41 14.66
C ARG A 1 -33.71 22.66 15.67
N ASP A 2 -34.81 23.23 16.10
CA ASP A 2 -35.73 22.64 17.08
C ASP A 2 -36.44 21.38 16.59
N GLU A 3 -36.83 21.31 15.33
CA GLU A 3 -37.41 20.11 14.72
C GLU A 3 -36.40 18.95 14.69
N MET A 4 -35.13 19.23 14.39
CA MET A 4 -34.07 18.22 14.38
C MET A 4 -33.77 17.70 15.79
N GLU A 5 -33.81 18.56 16.78
CA GLU A 5 -33.68 18.18 18.19
C GLU A 5 -34.86 17.34 18.67
N ALA A 6 -36.08 17.64 18.22
CA ALA A 6 -37.26 16.86 18.52
C ALA A 6 -37.19 15.45 17.91
N VAL A 7 -36.71 15.32 16.65
CA VAL A 7 -36.49 14.05 15.99
C VAL A 7 -35.39 13.23 16.68
N ILE A 8 -34.32 13.90 17.15
CA ILE A 8 -33.21 13.24 17.90
C ILE A 8 -33.70 12.73 19.26
N ARG A 9 -34.63 13.43 19.89
CA ARG A 9 -35.25 13.01 21.17
C ARG A 9 -36.29 11.92 21.00
N SER A 10 -36.81 11.69 19.79
CA SER A 10 -37.75 10.61 19.53
C SER A 10 -37.09 9.23 19.73
N ARG A 11 -37.86 8.26 20.22
CA ARG A 11 -37.32 6.91 20.51
C ARG A 11 -36.65 6.23 19.31
N GLY A 12 -36.98 6.62 18.07
CA GLY A 12 -36.37 6.07 16.85
C GLY A 12 -34.92 6.43 16.65
N PHE A 13 -34.44 7.54 17.27
CA PHE A 13 -33.05 8.00 17.18
C PHE A 13 -32.27 7.94 18.50
N GLY A 14 -32.87 7.39 19.58
CA GLY A 14 -32.26 7.31 20.88
C GLY A 14 -30.90 6.59 20.88
N GLU A 15 -30.66 5.73 19.93
CA GLU A 15 -29.41 4.98 19.70
C GLU A 15 -28.68 5.38 18.42
N SER A 16 -29.00 6.55 17.89
CA SER A 16 -28.38 7.05 16.69
C SER A 16 -26.90 7.41 16.92
N ILE A 17 -26.18 7.52 15.83
CA ILE A 17 -24.77 7.95 15.77
C ILE A 17 -24.53 9.29 16.51
N LEU A 18 -25.55 10.18 16.55
CA LEU A 18 -25.46 11.49 17.20
C LEU A 18 -25.43 11.41 18.74
N THR A 19 -25.85 10.30 19.32
CA THR A 19 -25.81 10.08 20.79
C THR A 19 -24.52 9.39 21.25
N ILE A 20 -23.70 8.88 20.32
CA ILE A 20 -22.45 8.18 20.61
C ILE A 20 -21.51 9.01 21.48
N PRO A 21 -21.20 10.30 21.19
CA PRO A 21 -20.28 11.09 22.01
C PRO A 21 -20.74 11.21 23.44
N ARG A 22 -22.07 11.38 23.69
CA ARG A 22 -22.64 11.46 25.00
C ARG A 22 -22.54 10.14 25.76
N LYS A 23 -22.94 9.04 25.14
CA LYS A 23 -22.86 7.70 25.75
C LYS A 23 -21.42 7.28 26.06
N LEU A 24 -20.44 7.72 25.25
CA LEU A 24 -19.04 7.52 25.52
C LEU A 24 -18.56 8.32 26.73
N SER A 25 -18.98 9.59 26.87
CA SER A 25 -18.62 10.42 28.02
C SER A 25 -19.26 9.93 29.33
N GLU A 26 -20.44 9.34 29.26
CA GLU A 26 -21.15 8.73 30.40
C GLU A 26 -20.57 7.35 30.80
N GLY A 27 -19.59 6.81 30.06
CA GLY A 27 -19.00 5.52 30.36
C GLY A 27 -19.94 4.31 30.15
N SER A 28 -21.06 4.52 29.45
CA SER A 28 -22.07 3.48 29.20
C SER A 28 -21.64 2.38 28.25
N TRP A 29 -20.49 2.57 27.54
CA TRP A 29 -19.91 1.56 26.67
C TRP A 29 -18.56 1.08 27.21
N PRO A 30 -18.49 -0.12 27.78
CA PRO A 30 -17.28 -0.59 28.47
C PRO A 30 -16.07 -0.81 27.56
N LEU A 31 -16.30 -1.01 26.26
CA LEU A 31 -15.23 -1.25 25.27
C LEU A 31 -14.70 0.03 24.63
N LEU A 32 -15.38 1.16 24.84
CA LEU A 32 -14.98 2.45 24.30
C LEU A 32 -14.91 3.48 25.42
N THR A 33 -13.76 4.09 25.59
CA THR A 33 -13.55 5.16 26.58
C THR A 33 -13.85 6.54 25.97
N PRO A 34 -14.05 7.59 26.79
CA PRO A 34 -14.12 8.95 26.31
C PRO A 34 -12.93 9.28 25.41
N GLY A 35 -13.20 9.91 24.25
CA GLY A 35 -12.20 10.18 23.23
C GLY A 35 -11.95 9.02 22.25
N LEU A 36 -12.86 8.03 22.20
CA LEU A 36 -12.82 6.88 21.29
C LEU A 36 -11.57 5.98 21.45
N LYS A 37 -10.94 6.02 22.61
CA LYS A 37 -9.82 5.13 22.92
C LYS A 37 -10.37 3.77 23.32
N THR A 38 -9.98 2.72 22.61
CA THR A 38 -10.31 1.35 22.98
C THR A 38 -9.44 0.87 24.15
N PRO A 39 -9.97 0.09 25.11
CA PRO A 39 -9.19 -0.57 26.14
C PRO A 39 -8.35 -1.73 25.60
N LEU A 40 -8.57 -2.13 24.34
CA LEU A 40 -7.80 -3.19 23.72
C LEU A 40 -6.35 -2.73 23.49
N LYS A 41 -5.41 -3.42 24.09
CA LYS A 41 -3.96 -3.14 23.93
C LYS A 41 -3.42 -3.58 22.58
N HIS A 42 -4.10 -4.52 21.93
CA HIS A 42 -3.73 -5.09 20.64
C HIS A 42 -4.95 -5.15 19.73
N LEU A 43 -4.72 -5.06 18.43
CA LEU A 43 -5.77 -5.32 17.45
C LEU A 43 -6.33 -6.73 17.64
N PRO A 44 -7.66 -6.92 17.64
CA PRO A 44 -8.25 -8.25 17.75
C PRO A 44 -7.78 -9.10 16.57
N ARG A 45 -7.22 -10.28 16.87
CA ARG A 45 -6.83 -11.24 15.86
C ARG A 45 -8.02 -12.18 15.63
N ARG A 46 -8.49 -12.24 14.40
CA ARG A 46 -9.41 -13.27 13.96
C ARG A 46 -8.74 -14.14 12.90
N PRO A 47 -8.99 -15.45 12.89
CA PRO A 47 -8.52 -16.28 11.79
C PRO A 47 -9.19 -15.86 10.49
N LEU A 48 -8.43 -15.89 9.40
CA LEU A 48 -8.97 -15.64 8.07
C LEU A 48 -9.92 -16.80 7.70
N THR A 49 -11.04 -16.46 7.09
CA THR A 49 -11.95 -17.43 6.48
C THR A 49 -11.27 -18.11 5.28
N THR A 50 -11.75 -19.26 4.88
CA THR A 50 -11.26 -19.97 3.68
C THR A 50 -11.35 -19.07 2.43
N LEU A 51 -12.43 -18.31 2.28
CA LEU A 51 -12.60 -17.39 1.15
C LEU A 51 -11.54 -16.27 1.14
N GLU A 52 -11.27 -15.67 2.30
CA GLU A 52 -10.24 -14.64 2.43
C GLU A 52 -8.85 -15.20 2.12
N LYS A 53 -8.53 -16.42 2.58
CA LYS A 53 -7.27 -17.10 2.25
C LYS A 53 -7.14 -17.37 0.75
N ARG A 54 -8.18 -17.86 0.11
CA ARG A 54 -8.21 -18.11 -1.34
C ARG A 54 -8.02 -16.81 -2.13
N TRP A 55 -8.65 -15.73 -1.69
CA TRP A 55 -8.48 -14.40 -2.29
C TRP A 55 -7.06 -13.88 -2.11
N MET A 56 -6.50 -13.94 -0.90
CA MET A 56 -5.10 -13.57 -0.66
C MET A 56 -4.14 -14.38 -1.54
N LYS A 57 -4.35 -15.70 -1.66
CA LYS A 57 -3.53 -16.56 -2.52
C LYS A 57 -3.58 -16.10 -3.99
N ALA A 58 -4.75 -15.72 -4.47
CA ALA A 58 -4.89 -15.18 -5.84
C ALA A 58 -4.16 -13.83 -6.02
N LEU A 59 -4.23 -12.94 -5.02
CA LEU A 59 -3.50 -11.66 -5.05
C LEU A 59 -1.98 -11.86 -5.05
N LEU A 60 -1.47 -12.83 -4.27
CA LEU A 60 -0.04 -13.14 -4.21
C LEU A 60 0.53 -13.66 -5.55
N ALA A 61 -0.32 -14.14 -6.44
CA ALA A 61 0.07 -14.56 -7.78
C ALA A 61 0.29 -13.38 -8.74
N ASP A 62 -0.11 -12.15 -8.36
CA ASP A 62 0.15 -10.95 -9.17
C ASP A 62 1.64 -10.56 -9.08
N PRO A 63 2.37 -10.47 -10.21
CA PRO A 63 3.79 -10.12 -10.20
C PRO A 63 4.10 -8.78 -9.53
N ARG A 64 3.18 -7.82 -9.56
CA ARG A 64 3.33 -6.51 -8.93
C ARG A 64 3.31 -6.63 -7.40
N ILE A 65 2.47 -7.50 -6.87
CA ILE A 65 2.38 -7.77 -5.42
C ILE A 65 3.61 -8.57 -4.96
N ALA A 66 4.08 -9.51 -5.78
CA ALA A 66 5.28 -10.30 -5.49
C ALA A 66 6.56 -9.44 -5.31
N LEU A 67 6.60 -8.24 -5.91
CA LEU A 67 7.71 -7.28 -5.71
C LEU A 67 7.90 -6.90 -4.24
N PHE A 68 6.82 -6.79 -3.47
CA PHE A 68 6.84 -6.39 -2.06
C PHE A 68 7.21 -7.50 -1.09
N ASP A 69 7.40 -8.71 -1.58
CA ASP A 69 7.75 -9.90 -0.80
C ASP A 69 6.81 -10.13 0.39
N PRO A 70 5.49 -10.19 0.17
CA PRO A 70 4.54 -10.35 1.25
C PRO A 70 4.62 -11.76 1.85
N PRO A 71 4.42 -11.90 3.17
CA PRO A 71 4.41 -13.22 3.81
C PRO A 71 3.24 -14.06 3.25
N ALA A 72 3.54 -15.33 2.95
CA ALA A 72 2.57 -16.29 2.44
C ALA A 72 2.22 -17.42 3.45
N GLU A 73 2.64 -17.24 4.71
CA GLU A 73 2.43 -18.23 5.78
C GLU A 73 0.96 -18.57 5.94
N GLY A 74 0.68 -19.89 5.99
CA GLY A 74 -0.68 -20.43 6.15
C GLY A 74 -1.54 -20.36 4.90
N LEU A 75 -0.92 -20.14 3.73
CA LEU A 75 -1.55 -20.16 2.41
C LEU A 75 -0.96 -21.24 1.48
N GLU A 76 -0.07 -22.09 1.98
CA GLU A 76 0.68 -23.06 1.18
C GLU A 76 -0.26 -24.00 0.44
N ASP A 77 -1.19 -24.63 1.17
CA ASP A 77 -2.13 -25.63 0.67
C ASP A 77 -3.48 -25.01 0.23
N ILE A 78 -3.55 -23.70 0.14
CA ILE A 78 -4.78 -22.99 -0.25
C ILE A 78 -4.84 -22.85 -1.77
N GLU A 79 -5.93 -23.34 -2.36
CA GLU A 79 -6.25 -23.08 -3.76
C GLU A 79 -6.61 -21.59 -3.96
N PRO A 80 -6.04 -20.87 -4.96
CA PRO A 80 -6.40 -19.49 -5.22
C PRO A 80 -7.88 -19.36 -5.61
N LEU A 81 -8.46 -18.17 -5.37
CA LEU A 81 -9.87 -17.90 -5.71
C LEU A 81 -10.10 -17.93 -7.22
N TYR A 82 -9.10 -17.51 -7.98
CA TYR A 82 -9.05 -17.56 -9.44
C TYR A 82 -7.60 -17.76 -9.91
N PRO A 83 -7.37 -18.35 -11.07
CA PRO A 83 -6.03 -18.52 -11.62
C PRO A 83 -5.44 -17.18 -12.05
N ALA A 84 -4.10 -17.10 -12.13
CA ALA A 84 -3.39 -15.84 -12.40
C ALA A 84 -3.72 -15.23 -13.79
N ASP A 85 -4.10 -16.05 -14.75
CA ASP A 85 -4.48 -15.68 -16.12
C ASP A 85 -5.96 -15.27 -16.28
N ALA A 86 -6.76 -15.38 -15.21
CA ALA A 86 -8.17 -14.98 -15.24
C ALA A 86 -8.37 -13.46 -15.32
N LEU A 87 -7.34 -12.66 -14.96
CA LEU A 87 -7.42 -11.21 -14.99
C LEU A 87 -6.95 -10.68 -16.34
N VAL A 88 -7.89 -10.15 -17.11
CA VAL A 88 -7.60 -9.50 -18.40
C VAL A 88 -7.71 -7.98 -18.23
N TYR A 89 -6.65 -7.27 -18.58
CA TYR A 89 -6.60 -5.80 -18.53
C TYR A 89 -6.79 -5.24 -19.94
N TYR A 90 -7.88 -4.54 -20.19
CA TYR A 90 -8.23 -4.02 -21.52
C TYR A 90 -7.64 -2.64 -21.83
N ASP A 91 -7.36 -1.82 -20.81
CA ASP A 91 -6.99 -0.41 -20.99
C ASP A 91 -5.50 -0.12 -20.72
N ARG A 92 -4.62 -1.05 -21.05
CA ARG A 92 -3.18 -0.80 -21.00
C ARG A 92 -2.72 -0.10 -22.26
N TYR A 93 -2.18 1.11 -22.12
CA TYR A 93 -1.68 1.90 -23.24
C TYR A 93 -0.26 1.55 -23.67
N THR A 94 0.50 0.88 -22.81
CA THR A 94 1.89 0.51 -23.04
C THR A 94 2.21 -0.84 -22.42
N ASP A 95 3.26 -1.48 -22.89
CA ASP A 95 3.86 -2.60 -22.17
C ASP A 95 4.29 -2.11 -20.79
N GLY A 96 3.83 -2.80 -19.75
CA GLY A 96 4.14 -2.49 -18.36
C GLY A 96 5.64 -2.60 -18.04
N ASP A 97 5.98 -2.43 -16.77
CA ASP A 97 7.33 -2.71 -16.29
C ASP A 97 7.59 -4.23 -16.29
N PRO A 98 8.86 -4.68 -16.39
CA PRO A 98 9.22 -6.09 -16.40
C PRO A 98 9.23 -6.66 -14.98
N PHE A 99 8.05 -6.81 -14.37
CA PHE A 99 7.88 -7.19 -12.94
C PHE A 99 8.49 -8.55 -12.57
N THR A 100 8.75 -9.41 -13.53
CA THR A 100 9.36 -10.73 -13.32
C THR A 100 10.86 -10.76 -13.62
N ASP A 101 11.43 -9.64 -14.10
CA ASP A 101 12.86 -9.54 -14.36
C ASP A 101 13.65 -9.52 -13.05
N PRO A 102 14.66 -10.39 -12.87
CA PRO A 102 15.41 -10.47 -11.62
C PRO A 102 16.10 -9.15 -11.20
N GLN A 103 16.65 -8.41 -12.16
CA GLN A 103 17.32 -7.14 -11.87
C GLN A 103 16.31 -6.06 -11.45
N TYR A 104 15.17 -6.03 -12.13
CA TYR A 104 14.07 -5.15 -11.76
C TYR A 104 13.61 -5.41 -10.32
N ILE A 105 13.41 -6.68 -9.96
CA ILE A 105 12.99 -7.09 -8.60
C ILE A 105 14.01 -6.64 -7.55
N VAL A 106 15.31 -6.86 -7.81
CA VAL A 106 16.38 -6.43 -6.90
C VAL A 106 16.37 -4.93 -6.73
N ASN A 107 16.34 -4.16 -7.80
CA ASN A 107 16.30 -2.69 -7.76
C ASN A 107 15.06 -2.19 -7.01
N PHE A 108 13.89 -2.75 -7.30
CA PHE A 108 12.64 -2.39 -6.64
C PHE A 108 12.72 -2.61 -5.12
N ARG A 109 13.21 -3.78 -4.68
CA ARG A 109 13.33 -4.12 -3.25
C ARG A 109 14.37 -3.28 -2.54
N THR A 110 15.49 -2.95 -3.21
CA THR A 110 16.49 -2.02 -2.69
C THR A 110 15.89 -0.63 -2.45
N ILE A 111 15.13 -0.10 -3.41
CA ILE A 111 14.40 1.17 -3.28
C ILE A 111 13.41 1.11 -2.12
N LEU A 112 12.63 0.03 -2.03
CA LEU A 112 11.63 -0.15 -0.98
C LEU A 112 12.26 -0.18 0.42
N THR A 113 13.40 -0.86 0.56
CA THR A 113 14.18 -0.92 1.80
C THR A 113 14.71 0.46 2.18
N ALA A 114 15.31 1.17 1.24
CA ALA A 114 15.83 2.52 1.47
C ALA A 114 14.73 3.52 1.87
N LEU A 115 13.52 3.39 1.29
CA LEU A 115 12.35 4.18 1.69
C LEU A 115 11.91 3.88 3.13
N ARG A 116 11.87 2.60 3.53
CA ARG A 116 11.48 2.18 4.88
C ARG A 116 12.50 2.63 5.94
N GLU A 117 13.79 2.53 5.60
CA GLU A 117 14.90 2.87 6.48
C GLU A 117 15.31 4.34 6.39
N LYS A 118 14.67 5.13 5.51
CA LYS A 118 14.99 6.54 5.26
C LYS A 118 16.45 6.77 4.84
N ARG A 119 17.01 5.84 4.08
CA ARG A 119 18.40 5.89 3.58
C ARG A 119 18.46 6.61 2.23
N ARG A 120 19.64 7.16 1.93
CA ARG A 120 19.95 7.66 0.58
C ARG A 120 20.17 6.50 -0.38
N LEU A 121 19.96 6.77 -1.67
CA LEU A 121 20.20 5.82 -2.75
C LEU A 121 21.24 6.37 -3.71
N HIS A 122 22.17 5.54 -4.14
CA HIS A 122 22.89 5.68 -5.39
C HIS A 122 22.09 4.97 -6.48
N VAL A 123 21.77 5.67 -7.58
CA VAL A 123 20.93 5.13 -8.66
C VAL A 123 21.62 5.36 -9.98
N GLU A 124 21.80 4.29 -10.75
CA GLU A 124 22.22 4.34 -12.14
C GLU A 124 21.01 4.07 -13.03
N PHE A 125 20.73 4.95 -13.97
CA PHE A 125 19.57 4.79 -14.83
C PHE A 125 19.81 5.32 -16.24
N GLN A 126 19.09 4.74 -17.19
CA GLN A 126 19.16 5.15 -18.58
C GLN A 126 18.16 6.30 -18.84
N GLY A 127 18.67 7.41 -19.34
CA GLY A 127 17.88 8.54 -19.80
C GLY A 127 17.05 8.24 -21.06
N ARG A 128 16.27 9.22 -21.51
CA ARG A 128 15.37 9.03 -22.67
C ARG A 128 16.11 8.82 -23.99
N ARG A 129 17.33 9.34 -24.10
CA ARG A 129 18.17 9.24 -25.32
C ARG A 129 19.23 8.14 -25.24
N GLY A 130 19.13 7.27 -24.20
CA GLY A 130 20.08 6.19 -23.99
C GLY A 130 21.32 6.56 -23.18
N GLU A 131 21.47 7.80 -22.77
CA GLU A 131 22.56 8.25 -21.90
C GLU A 131 22.44 7.62 -20.49
N MET A 132 23.58 7.26 -19.91
CA MET A 132 23.63 6.77 -18.52
C MET A 132 23.78 7.92 -17.55
N HIS A 133 22.98 7.89 -16.49
CA HIS A 133 23.02 8.84 -15.41
C HIS A 133 23.34 8.12 -14.11
N HIS A 134 24.17 8.75 -13.27
CA HIS A 134 24.52 8.30 -11.92
C HIS A 134 24.09 9.38 -10.95
N TRP A 135 23.30 9.03 -9.95
CA TRP A 135 22.78 10.04 -9.05
C TRP A 135 22.58 9.53 -7.63
N ASP A 136 23.10 10.30 -6.66
CA ASP A 136 22.81 10.11 -5.25
C ASP A 136 21.58 10.92 -4.85
N CYS A 137 20.55 10.25 -4.42
CA CYS A 137 19.26 10.87 -4.15
C CYS A 137 18.67 10.43 -2.80
N VAL A 138 17.71 11.23 -2.33
CA VAL A 138 16.84 10.87 -1.21
C VAL A 138 15.53 10.36 -1.76
N PRO A 139 15.22 9.06 -1.63
CA PRO A 139 13.95 8.51 -2.08
C PRO A 139 12.82 9.06 -1.19
N GLN A 140 11.72 9.51 -1.80
CA GLN A 140 10.56 10.00 -1.07
C GLN A 140 9.40 9.03 -1.09
N ARG A 141 9.09 8.46 -2.27
CA ARG A 141 8.03 7.49 -2.43
C ARG A 141 8.15 6.74 -3.76
N LEU A 142 7.51 5.59 -3.81
CA LEU A 142 7.19 4.89 -5.05
C LEU A 142 5.75 5.24 -5.46
N GLU A 143 5.57 5.56 -6.73
CA GLU A 143 4.26 5.77 -7.34
C GLU A 143 3.99 4.71 -8.39
N TYR A 144 2.78 4.15 -8.40
CA TYR A 144 2.32 3.24 -9.43
C TYR A 144 1.32 3.93 -10.35
N SER A 145 1.58 3.85 -11.64
CA SER A 145 0.66 4.31 -12.69
C SER A 145 -0.14 3.12 -13.21
N GLY A 146 -1.41 3.02 -12.85
CA GLY A 146 -2.29 1.96 -13.35
C GLY A 146 -2.52 2.02 -14.86
N LYS A 147 -2.47 3.22 -15.44
CA LYS A 147 -2.61 3.44 -16.89
C LYS A 147 -1.41 2.91 -17.68
N ASP A 148 -0.20 3.14 -17.18
CA ASP A 148 1.05 2.74 -17.85
C ASP A 148 1.55 1.38 -17.36
N ASP A 149 0.98 0.84 -16.28
CA ASP A 149 1.43 -0.35 -15.57
C ASP A 149 2.92 -0.25 -15.16
N LYS A 150 3.31 0.88 -14.56
CA LYS A 150 4.70 1.23 -14.26
C LYS A 150 4.88 1.81 -12.88
N PHE A 151 6.00 1.46 -12.24
CA PHE A 151 6.45 2.12 -11.02
C PHE A 151 7.43 3.26 -11.32
N ARG A 152 7.31 4.31 -10.53
CA ARG A 152 8.18 5.48 -10.58
C ARG A 152 8.74 5.75 -9.19
N LEU A 153 10.04 5.95 -9.12
CA LEU A 153 10.71 6.46 -7.95
C LEU A 153 10.64 7.98 -7.96
N ILE A 154 10.04 8.57 -6.95
CA ILE A 154 10.07 10.02 -6.72
C ILE A 154 11.17 10.34 -5.72
N THR A 155 12.07 11.23 -6.12
CA THR A 155 13.25 11.63 -5.33
C THR A 155 13.30 13.13 -5.18
N GLY A 156 14.13 13.61 -4.25
CA GLY A 156 14.42 15.04 -4.11
C GLY A 156 13.60 15.73 -3.03
N ASN A 157 13.85 17.02 -2.89
CA ASN A 157 13.10 17.91 -2.00
C ASN A 157 12.00 18.64 -2.78
N ASN A 158 11.16 19.41 -2.08
CA ASN A 158 10.01 20.13 -2.67
C ASN A 158 10.34 21.09 -3.84
N ARG A 159 11.61 21.38 -4.09
CA ARG A 159 12.04 22.29 -5.17
C ARG A 159 12.59 21.58 -6.40
N THR A 160 13.08 20.33 -6.23
CA THR A 160 13.72 19.56 -7.32
C THR A 160 13.29 18.09 -7.22
N ALA A 161 11.99 17.83 -7.41
CA ALA A 161 11.52 16.44 -7.49
C ALA A 161 11.86 15.87 -8.87
N LEU A 162 12.60 14.76 -8.90
CA LEU A 162 12.81 13.96 -10.10
C LEU A 162 11.97 12.69 -10.02
N SER A 163 11.35 12.36 -11.13
CA SER A 163 10.61 11.10 -11.30
C SER A 163 11.39 10.17 -12.22
N ILE A 164 11.85 9.05 -11.69
CA ILE A 164 12.60 8.05 -12.43
C ILE A 164 11.71 6.81 -12.59
N ASN A 165 11.51 6.34 -13.83
CA ASN A 165 10.85 5.07 -14.06
C ASN A 165 11.76 3.94 -13.56
N VAL A 166 11.24 3.07 -12.70
CA VAL A 166 12.01 1.97 -12.08
C VAL A 166 12.58 1.02 -13.14
N ALA A 167 11.85 0.77 -14.23
CA ALA A 167 12.34 -0.06 -15.34
C ALA A 167 13.58 0.51 -16.08
N ARG A 168 13.93 1.79 -15.86
CA ARG A 168 15.14 2.40 -16.42
C ARG A 168 16.34 2.32 -15.51
N ILE A 169 16.15 1.88 -14.28
CA ILE A 169 17.21 1.75 -13.28
C ILE A 169 17.99 0.48 -13.58
N THR A 170 19.25 0.62 -13.92
CA THR A 170 20.17 -0.49 -14.21
C THR A 170 20.85 -1.01 -12.94
N ALA A 171 21.17 -0.11 -12.01
CA ALA A 171 21.74 -0.47 -10.71
C ALA A 171 21.19 0.48 -9.62
N CYS A 172 21.08 -0.04 -8.41
CA CYS A 172 20.61 0.71 -7.28
C CYS A 172 21.23 0.19 -5.98
N GLU A 173 21.82 1.09 -5.20
CA GLU A 173 22.44 0.75 -3.92
C GLU A 173 21.97 1.71 -2.82
N ALA A 174 21.68 1.15 -1.63
CA ALA A 174 21.38 1.97 -0.46
C ALA A 174 22.69 2.44 0.19
N LEU A 175 22.86 3.76 0.27
CA LEU A 175 24.04 4.36 0.89
C LEU A 175 23.94 4.26 2.42
N GLU A 176 25.09 4.19 3.07
CA GLU A 176 25.16 4.27 4.54
C GLU A 176 24.68 5.64 5.04
N VAL A 177 24.17 5.68 6.27
CA VAL A 177 23.60 6.87 6.90
C VAL A 177 24.70 7.83 7.34
#